data_986ffc5ae00cadda5ed2ff7cf7362878
#
_entry.id   986ffc5ae00cadda5ed2ff7cf7362878
#
_cell.length_a   1.000
_cell.length_b   1.000
_cell.length_c   1.000
_cell.angle_alpha   90.00
_cell.angle_beta   90.00
_cell.angle_gamma   90.00
#
_symmetry.space_group_name_H-M   'P 1'
#
loop_
_entity.id
_entity.type
_entity.pdbx_description
1 polymer ?
#
loop_
_entity_poly.entity_id
_entity_poly.type
_entity_poly.pdbx_seq_one_letter_code
_entity_poly.pdbx_strand_id
1 'polypeptide(L)'
;MQLEFAKYEGAGNDFILIDTRRTAFVADSKMIARLCDRHFGIGADGLMTLGRSDAYDCSMRYYNADGSPGEMCGNGGRCFALFARHRGIGGPELRFDSLDGPHTAQLTETGPDRGSVTLGMIDVERIADGGGWWSLDTGVPHCVLLTDDVAQADVAATGRALRYDTARFPQGTNVDFVQAAAPGVLCVRTYERGVEAETLACGTGATAAALVAHR
;
A
#
# COMPACT_ATOMS: atom_id res chain seq x y z
N MET A 1 -29.18 10.31 -0.60
CA MET A 1 -28.24 10.31 0.53
C MET A 1 -27.06 11.17 0.11
N GLN A 2 -26.66 12.12 0.92
CA GLN A 2 -25.46 12.94 0.65
C GLN A 2 -24.30 12.28 1.40
N LEU A 3 -23.21 11.98 0.69
CA LEU A 3 -22.00 11.37 1.25
C LEU A 3 -20.87 12.37 1.18
N GLU A 4 -20.31 12.75 2.33
CA GLU A 4 -19.08 13.55 2.38
C GLU A 4 -17.86 12.63 2.24
N PHE A 5 -16.98 12.96 1.33
CA PHE A 5 -15.74 12.22 1.11
C PHE A 5 -14.57 13.18 0.86
N ALA A 6 -13.37 12.67 0.98
CA ALA A 6 -12.15 13.33 0.53
C ALA A 6 -11.43 12.45 -0.49
N LYS A 7 -10.65 13.08 -1.38
CA LYS A 7 -9.82 12.38 -2.36
C LYS A 7 -8.36 12.63 -2.02
N TYR A 8 -7.59 11.54 -1.86
CA TYR A 8 -6.17 11.59 -1.59
C TYR A 8 -5.42 10.72 -2.60
N GLU A 9 -4.17 11.04 -2.82
CA GLU A 9 -3.25 10.20 -3.58
C GLU A 9 -1.89 10.10 -2.85
N GLY A 10 -1.24 8.96 -3.02
CA GLY A 10 0.11 8.71 -2.55
C GLY A 10 0.89 7.97 -3.62
N ALA A 11 1.89 8.64 -4.22
CA ALA A 11 2.70 8.11 -5.33
C ALA A 11 1.85 7.64 -6.54
N GLY A 12 0.79 8.39 -6.88
CA GLY A 12 -0.11 8.11 -7.99
C GLY A 12 -1.22 7.09 -7.70
N ASN A 13 -1.21 6.46 -6.53
CA ASN A 13 -2.26 5.55 -6.09
C ASN A 13 -3.33 6.36 -5.32
N ASP A 14 -4.56 6.39 -5.81
CA ASP A 14 -5.58 7.34 -5.37
C ASP A 14 -6.75 6.67 -4.64
N PHE A 15 -7.26 7.35 -3.62
CA PHE A 15 -8.23 6.78 -2.69
C PHE A 15 -9.39 7.75 -2.40
N ILE A 16 -10.58 7.18 -2.21
CA ILE A 16 -11.73 7.83 -1.60
C ILE A 16 -11.66 7.59 -0.10
N LEU A 17 -11.70 8.64 0.72
CA LEU A 17 -11.69 8.53 2.18
C LEU A 17 -12.98 9.09 2.78
N ILE A 18 -13.60 8.33 3.69
CA ILE A 18 -14.87 8.65 4.34
C ILE A 18 -14.71 8.62 5.85
N ASP A 19 -15.10 9.70 6.52
CA ASP A 19 -15.15 9.76 7.99
C ASP A 19 -16.49 9.19 8.50
N THR A 20 -16.49 7.93 8.88
CA THR A 20 -17.66 7.22 9.37
C THR A 20 -18.02 7.54 10.82
N ARG A 21 -17.20 8.31 11.53
CA ARG A 21 -17.52 8.79 12.88
C ARG A 21 -18.64 9.84 12.85
N ARG A 22 -18.83 10.49 11.70
CA ARG A 22 -19.78 11.58 11.48
C ARG A 22 -20.88 11.23 10.48
N THR A 23 -20.64 10.26 9.61
CA THR A 23 -21.54 9.88 8.52
C THR A 23 -21.87 8.40 8.63
N ALA A 24 -23.15 8.06 8.65
CA ALA A 24 -23.55 6.66 8.55
C ALA A 24 -23.22 6.12 7.16
N PHE A 25 -22.22 5.27 7.09
CA PHE A 25 -21.76 4.60 5.88
C PHE A 25 -21.75 3.09 6.14
N VAL A 26 -22.52 2.37 5.36
CA VAL A 26 -22.48 0.90 5.35
C VAL A 26 -21.70 0.48 4.12
N ALA A 27 -20.56 -0.19 4.34
CA ALA A 27 -19.71 -0.69 3.27
C ALA A 27 -20.43 -1.84 2.55
N ASP A 28 -20.98 -1.56 1.38
CA ASP A 28 -21.53 -2.52 0.44
C ASP A 28 -20.61 -2.61 -0.77
N SER A 29 -20.19 -3.83 -1.15
CA SER A 29 -19.20 -4.05 -2.22
C SER A 29 -19.64 -3.44 -3.55
N LYS A 30 -20.92 -3.52 -3.90
CA LYS A 30 -21.42 -2.96 -5.16
C LYS A 30 -21.40 -1.43 -5.13
N MET A 31 -21.73 -0.84 -3.98
CA MET A 31 -21.66 0.61 -3.81
C MET A 31 -20.21 1.10 -3.87
N ILE A 32 -19.27 0.40 -3.23
CA ILE A 32 -17.85 0.75 -3.26
C ILE A 32 -17.32 0.64 -4.70
N ALA A 33 -17.60 -0.46 -5.40
CA ALA A 33 -17.22 -0.61 -6.79
C ALA A 33 -17.79 0.50 -7.68
N ARG A 34 -19.02 0.91 -7.44
CA ARG A 34 -19.65 2.04 -8.14
C ARG A 34 -18.96 3.37 -7.83
N LEU A 35 -18.59 3.62 -6.57
CA LEU A 35 -17.88 4.85 -6.18
C LEU A 35 -16.48 4.89 -6.78
N CYS A 36 -15.79 3.74 -6.86
CA CYS A 36 -14.43 3.63 -7.41
C CYS A 36 -14.39 3.65 -8.95
N ASP A 37 -15.52 3.45 -9.62
CA ASP A 37 -15.59 3.50 -11.08
C ASP A 37 -15.18 4.89 -11.60
N ARG A 38 -14.18 4.93 -12.51
CA ARG A 38 -13.62 6.20 -13.01
C ARG A 38 -14.50 6.92 -14.02
N HIS A 39 -15.51 6.23 -14.58
CA HIS A 39 -16.42 6.80 -15.57
C HIS A 39 -17.79 7.15 -14.98
N PHE A 40 -18.27 6.34 -14.04
CA PHE A 40 -19.63 6.44 -13.52
C PHE A 40 -19.70 6.75 -12.01
N GLY A 41 -18.54 6.80 -11.35
CA GLY A 41 -18.39 7.11 -9.93
C GLY A 41 -17.49 8.33 -9.70
N ILE A 42 -16.86 8.36 -8.52
CA ILE A 42 -15.84 9.35 -8.17
C ILE A 42 -14.51 8.96 -8.86
N GLY A 43 -14.25 7.67 -8.99
CA GLY A 43 -13.03 7.09 -9.53
C GLY A 43 -11.90 7.03 -8.51
N ALA A 44 -11.42 5.83 -8.22
CA ALA A 44 -10.26 5.60 -7.33
C ALA A 44 -9.77 4.17 -7.45
N ASP A 45 -8.53 3.92 -7.00
CA ASP A 45 -7.96 2.58 -6.85
C ASP A 45 -8.52 1.85 -5.63
N GLY A 46 -9.12 2.58 -4.69
CA GLY A 46 -9.78 2.01 -3.53
C GLY A 46 -10.48 3.04 -2.66
N LEU A 47 -11.16 2.53 -1.63
CA LEU A 47 -11.89 3.32 -0.66
C LEU A 47 -11.45 2.97 0.75
N MET A 48 -11.28 3.97 1.58
CA MET A 48 -10.97 3.80 3.01
C MET A 48 -11.99 4.49 3.89
N THR A 49 -12.29 3.88 5.02
CA THR A 49 -13.13 4.49 6.05
C THR A 49 -12.31 4.78 7.31
N LEU A 50 -12.55 5.95 7.89
CA LEU A 50 -12.02 6.37 9.17
C LEU A 50 -13.10 6.14 10.22
N GLY A 51 -12.85 5.19 11.11
CA GLY A 51 -13.74 4.81 12.19
C GLY A 51 -13.17 5.13 13.58
N ARG A 52 -13.95 4.82 14.63
CA ARG A 52 -13.48 4.84 16.01
C ARG A 52 -12.70 3.57 16.32
N SER A 53 -11.75 3.65 17.25
CA SER A 53 -11.07 2.51 17.84
C SER A 53 -11.15 2.65 19.36
N ASP A 54 -11.25 1.53 20.07
CA ASP A 54 -11.21 1.50 21.53
C ASP A 54 -9.76 1.37 22.04
N ALA A 55 -8.83 0.94 21.19
CA ALA A 55 -7.45 0.67 21.54
C ALA A 55 -6.44 1.69 20.99
N TYR A 56 -6.80 2.40 19.93
CA TYR A 56 -5.92 3.31 19.19
C TYR A 56 -6.61 4.64 18.89
N ASP A 57 -5.91 5.58 18.27
CA ASP A 57 -6.46 6.89 17.92
C ASP A 57 -7.67 6.79 16.99
N CYS A 58 -7.65 5.82 16.08
CA CYS A 58 -8.75 5.54 15.14
C CYS A 58 -8.61 4.15 14.51
N SER A 59 -9.60 3.77 13.68
CA SER A 59 -9.57 2.55 12.88
C SER A 59 -9.65 2.85 11.40
N MET A 60 -8.93 2.07 10.60
CA MET A 60 -8.96 2.05 9.14
C MET A 60 -9.68 0.79 8.65
N ARG A 61 -10.52 0.94 7.64
CA ARG A 61 -10.97 -0.20 6.81
C ARG A 61 -10.73 0.17 5.36
N TYR A 62 -10.01 -0.69 4.68
CA TYR A 62 -9.65 -0.51 3.28
C TYR A 62 -10.44 -1.49 2.41
N TYR A 63 -10.86 -1.00 1.25
CA TYR A 63 -11.56 -1.75 0.22
C TYR A 63 -10.92 -1.48 -1.14
N ASN A 64 -10.68 -2.54 -1.88
CA ASN A 64 -10.24 -2.45 -3.27
C ASN A 64 -11.32 -1.81 -4.17
N ALA A 65 -10.95 -1.42 -5.37
CA ALA A 65 -11.86 -0.79 -6.33
C ALA A 65 -13.07 -1.68 -6.70
N ASP A 66 -12.95 -3.00 -6.58
CA ASP A 66 -14.06 -3.95 -6.81
C ASP A 66 -15.01 -4.11 -5.60
N GLY A 67 -14.69 -3.43 -4.49
CA GLY A 67 -15.44 -3.48 -3.24
C GLY A 67 -15.09 -4.65 -2.33
N SER A 68 -14.11 -5.48 -2.66
CA SER A 68 -13.58 -6.50 -1.76
C SER A 68 -12.77 -5.86 -0.62
N PRO A 69 -12.74 -6.46 0.58
CA PRO A 69 -11.82 -6.01 1.63
C PRO A 69 -10.38 -6.06 1.13
N GLY A 70 -9.63 -4.99 1.36
CA GLY A 70 -8.22 -4.89 1.01
C GLY A 70 -7.32 -5.17 2.20
N GLU A 71 -6.14 -5.72 1.91
CA GLU A 71 -5.03 -5.80 2.84
C GLU A 71 -4.36 -4.43 3.00
N MET A 72 -3.38 -4.30 3.91
CA MET A 72 -2.65 -3.05 4.09
C MET A 72 -1.96 -2.61 2.79
N CYS A 73 -2.20 -1.37 2.44
CA CYS A 73 -1.53 -0.68 1.34
C CYS A 73 -0.67 0.46 1.90
N GLY A 74 0.66 0.41 1.71
CA GLY A 74 1.56 1.44 2.22
C GLY A 74 1.24 2.85 1.71
N ASN A 75 0.83 2.98 0.44
CA ASN A 75 0.40 4.25 -0.14
C ASN A 75 -0.89 4.73 0.54
N GLY A 76 -1.85 3.81 0.71
CA GLY A 76 -3.12 4.07 1.36
C GLY A 76 -2.97 4.43 2.84
N GLY A 77 -2.12 3.72 3.58
CA GLY A 77 -1.86 4.02 4.99
C GLY A 77 -1.30 5.43 5.21
N ARG A 78 -0.43 5.91 4.31
CA ARG A 78 0.05 7.31 4.36
C ARG A 78 -1.06 8.31 4.08
N CYS A 79 -1.88 8.05 3.05
CA CYS A 79 -3.06 8.89 2.74
C CYS A 79 -4.05 8.91 3.90
N PHE A 80 -4.31 7.74 4.50
CA PHE A 80 -5.20 7.61 5.66
C PHE A 80 -4.71 8.39 6.88
N ALA A 81 -3.43 8.27 7.21
CA ALA A 81 -2.84 8.99 8.36
C ALA A 81 -2.94 10.50 8.18
N LEU A 82 -2.66 11.02 6.98
CA LEU A 82 -2.83 12.43 6.68
C LEU A 82 -4.29 12.87 6.75
N PHE A 83 -5.21 12.06 6.22
CA PHE A 83 -6.65 12.32 6.32
C PHE A 83 -7.14 12.35 7.77
N ALA A 84 -6.72 11.38 8.60
CA ALA A 84 -7.05 11.36 10.02
C ALA A 84 -6.58 12.64 10.72
N ARG A 85 -5.38 13.09 10.41
CA ARG A 85 -4.83 14.36 10.91
C ARG A 85 -5.66 15.57 10.50
N HIS A 86 -6.07 15.66 9.23
CA HIS A 86 -6.95 16.71 8.73
C HIS A 86 -8.36 16.66 9.36
N ARG A 87 -8.77 15.51 9.88
CA ARG A 87 -10.02 15.33 10.65
C ARG A 87 -9.84 15.51 12.15
N GLY A 88 -8.69 16.03 12.58
CA GLY A 88 -8.40 16.40 13.97
C GLY A 88 -8.07 15.21 14.89
N ILE A 89 -7.60 14.08 14.32
CA ILE A 89 -7.17 12.91 15.08
C ILE A 89 -5.64 12.87 15.14
N GLY A 90 -5.12 12.45 16.30
CA GLY A 90 -3.70 12.27 16.54
C GLY A 90 -2.91 13.56 16.60
N GLY A 91 -1.62 13.41 16.81
CA GLY A 91 -0.59 14.46 16.84
C GLY A 91 0.42 14.25 15.71
N PRO A 92 1.71 14.52 15.98
CA PRO A 92 2.81 14.15 15.08
C PRO A 92 2.92 12.64 14.87
N GLU A 93 2.47 11.85 15.83
CA GLU A 93 2.32 10.40 15.75
C GLU A 93 0.84 10.04 15.73
N LEU A 94 0.46 9.08 14.90
CA LEU A 94 -0.86 8.47 14.82
C LEU A 94 -0.73 6.96 14.95
N ARG A 95 -1.58 6.36 15.78
CA ARG A 95 -1.72 4.90 15.90
C ARG A 95 -3.12 4.51 15.47
N PHE A 96 -3.23 3.54 14.58
CA PHE A 96 -4.53 3.09 14.08
C PHE A 96 -4.56 1.58 13.87
N ASP A 97 -5.73 0.98 14.01
CA ASP A 97 -5.95 -0.43 13.67
C ASP A 97 -6.48 -0.58 12.25
N SER A 98 -6.06 -1.65 11.60
CA SER A 98 -6.56 -2.12 10.31
C SER A 98 -6.93 -3.60 10.42
N LEU A 99 -7.33 -4.24 9.30
CA LEU A 99 -7.69 -5.67 9.30
C LEU A 99 -6.50 -6.59 9.60
N ASP A 100 -5.31 -6.17 9.24
CA ASP A 100 -4.04 -6.88 9.42
C ASP A 100 -3.34 -6.56 10.76
N GLY A 101 -3.88 -5.65 11.55
CA GLY A 101 -3.36 -5.30 12.86
C GLY A 101 -3.10 -3.80 13.07
N PRO A 102 -2.36 -3.44 14.13
CA PRO A 102 -2.06 -2.07 14.46
C PRO A 102 -0.92 -1.50 13.61
N HIS A 103 -1.07 -0.22 13.25
CA HIS A 103 -0.07 0.54 12.51
C HIS A 103 0.29 1.83 13.22
N THR A 104 1.50 2.32 12.96
CA THR A 104 1.97 3.63 13.41
C THR A 104 2.37 4.48 12.23
N ALA A 105 2.07 5.77 12.29
CA ALA A 105 2.47 6.74 11.28
C ALA A 105 3.03 8.00 11.95
N GLN A 106 4.15 8.51 11.45
CA GLN A 106 4.72 9.79 11.85
C GLN A 106 4.46 10.81 10.74
N LEU A 107 3.86 11.95 11.11
CA LEU A 107 3.52 13.03 10.20
C LEU A 107 4.51 14.19 10.45
N THR A 108 5.41 14.43 9.50
CA THR A 108 6.46 15.45 9.63
C THR A 108 6.08 16.78 9.00
N GLU A 109 5.31 16.75 7.93
CA GLU A 109 4.78 17.95 7.27
C GLU A 109 3.28 17.75 7.06
N THR A 110 2.49 18.74 7.47
CA THR A 110 1.05 18.73 7.28
C THR A 110 0.60 20.11 6.80
N GLY A 111 0.41 20.23 5.49
CA GLY A 111 -0.26 21.36 4.87
C GLY A 111 -1.72 21.03 4.55
N PRO A 112 -2.52 21.99 4.09
CA PRO A 112 -3.92 21.77 3.76
C PRO A 112 -4.11 20.75 2.60
N ASP A 113 -3.16 20.70 1.66
CA ASP A 113 -3.27 19.93 0.43
C ASP A 113 -2.25 18.80 0.32
N ARG A 114 -1.28 18.71 1.24
CA ARG A 114 -0.21 17.72 1.21
C ARG A 114 0.40 17.48 2.57
N GLY A 115 1.07 16.35 2.71
CA GLY A 115 1.83 16.01 3.91
C GLY A 115 2.89 14.95 3.65
N SER A 116 3.86 14.89 4.54
CA SER A 116 4.90 13.87 4.56
C SER A 116 4.61 12.90 5.70
N VAL A 117 4.48 11.63 5.37
CA VAL A 117 4.11 10.57 6.33
C VAL A 117 5.09 9.42 6.23
N THR A 118 5.69 9.06 7.36
CA THR A 118 6.44 7.82 7.53
C THR A 118 5.54 6.78 8.17
N LEU A 119 5.28 5.68 7.48
CA LEU A 119 4.47 4.57 7.97
C LEU A 119 5.38 3.49 8.57
N GLY A 120 5.07 3.04 9.78
CA GLY A 120 5.71 1.87 10.38
C GLY A 120 5.34 0.61 9.59
N MET A 121 6.35 -0.18 9.24
CA MET A 121 6.19 -1.47 8.59
C MET A 121 6.34 -2.58 9.62
N ILE A 122 5.83 -3.77 9.32
CA ILE A 122 6.03 -4.95 10.16
C ILE A 122 7.51 -5.38 10.16
N ASP A 123 7.95 -5.99 11.24
CA ASP A 123 9.27 -6.59 11.30
C ASP A 123 9.34 -7.81 10.39
N VAL A 124 10.43 -7.92 9.63
CA VAL A 124 10.67 -9.05 8.73
C VAL A 124 11.49 -10.11 9.45
N GLU A 125 10.86 -11.24 9.78
CA GLU A 125 11.49 -12.33 10.52
C GLU A 125 12.51 -13.13 9.69
N ARG A 126 12.28 -13.23 8.38
CA ARG A 126 13.08 -14.08 7.49
C ARG A 126 13.22 -13.49 6.10
N ILE A 127 14.47 -13.54 5.60
CA ILE A 127 14.80 -13.29 4.19
C ILE A 127 15.43 -14.59 3.67
N ALA A 128 14.78 -15.27 2.73
CA ALA A 128 15.26 -16.50 2.13
C ALA A 128 16.00 -16.21 0.82
N ASP A 129 17.17 -16.83 0.64
CA ASP A 129 17.95 -16.79 -0.59
C ASP A 129 17.57 -17.97 -1.48
N GLY A 130 17.12 -17.71 -2.69
CA GLY A 130 16.72 -18.68 -3.68
C GLY A 130 17.76 -18.92 -4.79
N GLY A 131 18.98 -18.38 -4.67
CA GLY A 131 20.03 -18.55 -5.68
C GLY A 131 19.78 -17.68 -6.92
N GLY A 132 19.65 -16.37 -6.75
CA GLY A 132 19.40 -15.38 -7.80
C GLY A 132 18.13 -14.57 -7.57
N TRP A 133 17.41 -14.87 -6.52
CA TRP A 133 16.27 -14.11 -6.02
C TRP A 133 16.17 -14.24 -4.50
N TRP A 134 15.54 -13.28 -3.85
CA TRP A 134 15.25 -13.33 -2.42
C TRP A 134 13.76 -13.26 -2.18
N SER A 135 13.28 -13.96 -1.14
CA SER A 135 11.89 -13.83 -0.71
C SER A 135 11.79 -13.40 0.74
N LEU A 136 10.84 -12.52 1.00
CA LEU A 136 10.50 -12.02 2.33
C LEU A 136 9.04 -11.56 2.35
N ASP A 137 8.52 -11.36 3.55
CA ASP A 137 7.19 -10.81 3.76
C ASP A 137 7.30 -9.48 4.49
N THR A 138 6.81 -8.40 3.89
CA THR A 138 6.75 -7.05 4.46
C THR A 138 5.32 -6.60 4.75
N GLY A 139 4.42 -7.57 5.03
CA GLY A 139 2.98 -7.46 5.14
C GLY A 139 2.26 -8.16 3.97
N VAL A 140 2.99 -8.35 2.89
CA VAL A 140 2.63 -9.20 1.74
C VAL A 140 3.91 -9.84 1.19
N PRO A 141 3.81 -11.01 0.51
CA PRO A 141 4.98 -11.69 -0.03
C PRO A 141 5.66 -10.90 -1.16
N HIS A 142 7.00 -10.86 -1.09
CA HIS A 142 7.87 -10.24 -2.10
C HIS A 142 8.94 -11.20 -2.60
N CYS A 143 9.17 -11.17 -3.91
CA CYS A 143 10.31 -11.78 -4.59
C CYS A 143 11.18 -10.64 -5.15
N VAL A 144 12.39 -10.50 -4.63
CA VAL A 144 13.34 -9.46 -5.03
C VAL A 144 14.42 -10.02 -5.94
N LEU A 145 14.59 -9.40 -7.10
CA LEU A 145 15.61 -9.70 -8.10
C LEU A 145 16.58 -8.54 -8.20
N LEU A 146 17.86 -8.77 -7.95
CA LEU A 146 18.90 -7.77 -8.22
C LEU A 146 19.25 -7.79 -9.70
N THR A 147 19.40 -6.61 -10.30
CA THR A 147 19.74 -6.43 -11.72
C THR A 147 20.73 -5.29 -11.88
N ASP A 148 21.57 -5.37 -12.89
CA ASP A 148 22.54 -4.32 -13.23
C ASP A 148 21.86 -3.12 -13.91
N ASP A 149 20.77 -3.35 -14.63
CA ASP A 149 19.98 -2.30 -15.31
C ASP A 149 18.48 -2.56 -15.17
N VAL A 150 17.86 -1.86 -14.22
CA VAL A 150 16.43 -1.99 -13.94
C VAL A 150 15.56 -1.45 -15.09
N ALA A 151 16.08 -0.52 -15.89
CA ALA A 151 15.34 0.04 -17.01
C ALA A 151 15.12 -1.00 -18.13
N GLN A 152 16.03 -1.96 -18.27
CA GLN A 152 15.94 -3.04 -19.26
C GLN A 152 15.22 -4.29 -18.72
N ALA A 153 14.84 -4.31 -17.45
CA ALA A 153 14.14 -5.45 -16.87
C ALA A 153 12.77 -5.64 -17.55
N ASP A 154 12.49 -6.88 -18.00
CA ASP A 154 11.17 -7.26 -18.50
C ASP A 154 10.23 -7.53 -17.31
N VAL A 155 9.75 -6.43 -16.73
CA VAL A 155 8.88 -6.47 -15.54
C VAL A 155 7.58 -7.22 -15.85
N ALA A 156 7.02 -7.04 -17.03
CA ALA A 156 5.73 -7.65 -17.38
C ALA A 156 5.84 -9.17 -17.53
N ALA A 157 6.77 -9.69 -18.33
CA ALA A 157 6.86 -11.12 -18.59
C ALA A 157 7.47 -11.87 -17.40
N THR A 158 8.61 -11.40 -16.87
CA THR A 158 9.30 -12.04 -15.74
C THR A 158 8.48 -11.88 -14.45
N GLY A 159 7.92 -10.70 -14.22
CA GLY A 159 7.05 -10.44 -13.06
C GLY A 159 5.85 -11.37 -13.07
N ARG A 160 5.14 -11.46 -14.19
CA ARG A 160 4.01 -12.38 -14.34
C ARG A 160 4.41 -13.85 -14.11
N ALA A 161 5.53 -14.29 -14.69
CA ALA A 161 5.98 -15.68 -14.54
C ALA A 161 6.23 -16.04 -13.08
N LEU A 162 6.92 -15.20 -12.32
CA LEU A 162 7.20 -15.41 -10.89
C LEU A 162 5.96 -15.22 -10.02
N ARG A 163 5.11 -14.24 -10.33
CA ARG A 163 3.85 -13.99 -9.62
C ARG A 163 2.95 -15.23 -9.55
N TYR A 164 2.93 -16.02 -10.61
CA TYR A 164 2.10 -17.23 -10.73
C TYR A 164 2.87 -18.54 -10.53
N ASP A 165 4.13 -18.50 -10.14
CA ASP A 165 4.90 -19.69 -9.79
C ASP A 165 4.50 -20.20 -8.39
N THR A 166 3.40 -20.93 -8.33
CA THR A 166 2.86 -21.46 -7.09
C THR A 166 3.72 -22.55 -6.44
N ALA A 167 4.68 -23.10 -7.18
CA ALA A 167 5.65 -24.05 -6.63
C ALA A 167 6.66 -23.34 -5.71
N ARG A 168 7.09 -22.13 -6.07
CA ARG A 168 7.98 -21.28 -5.26
C ARG A 168 7.21 -20.40 -4.29
N PHE A 169 6.11 -19.82 -4.74
CA PHE A 169 5.29 -18.85 -4.02
C PHE A 169 3.83 -19.33 -3.96
N PRO A 170 3.47 -20.23 -3.00
CA PRO A 170 2.13 -20.84 -2.95
C PRO A 170 0.98 -19.84 -2.87
N GLN A 171 1.20 -18.66 -2.28
CA GLN A 171 0.22 -17.58 -2.19
C GLN A 171 0.40 -16.52 -3.30
N GLY A 172 1.31 -16.77 -4.24
CA GLY A 172 1.81 -15.76 -5.16
C GLY A 172 2.68 -14.71 -4.46
N THR A 173 3.26 -13.81 -5.23
CA THR A 173 4.20 -12.80 -4.73
C THR A 173 4.13 -11.53 -5.57
N ASN A 174 4.47 -10.39 -4.98
CA ASN A 174 4.94 -9.22 -5.72
C ASN A 174 6.36 -9.51 -6.22
N VAL A 175 6.76 -8.91 -7.33
CA VAL A 175 8.10 -9.13 -7.91
C VAL A 175 8.78 -7.79 -8.09
N ASP A 176 9.87 -7.59 -7.34
CA ASP A 176 10.63 -6.35 -7.32
C ASP A 176 11.96 -6.52 -8.07
N PHE A 177 12.17 -5.69 -9.08
CA PHE A 177 13.44 -5.57 -9.81
C PHE A 177 14.22 -4.42 -9.23
N VAL A 178 15.43 -4.69 -8.74
CA VAL A 178 16.18 -3.73 -7.93
C VAL A 178 17.57 -3.54 -8.49
N GLN A 179 17.94 -2.29 -8.72
CA GLN A 179 19.28 -1.86 -9.10
C GLN A 179 19.88 -0.96 -8.02
N ALA A 180 21.09 -1.26 -7.58
CA ALA A 180 21.89 -0.33 -6.79
C ALA A 180 22.50 0.73 -7.73
N ALA A 181 21.87 1.91 -7.81
CA ALA A 181 22.29 2.97 -8.73
C ALA A 181 23.49 3.78 -8.20
N ALA A 182 23.60 3.93 -6.87
CA ALA A 182 24.70 4.59 -6.18
C ALA A 182 24.70 4.15 -4.70
N PRO A 183 25.77 4.45 -3.92
CA PRO A 183 25.74 4.22 -2.48
C PRO A 183 24.51 4.84 -1.81
N GLY A 184 23.68 4.00 -1.18
CA GLY A 184 22.44 4.42 -0.53
C GLY A 184 21.28 4.74 -1.48
N VAL A 185 21.40 4.47 -2.78
CA VAL A 185 20.34 4.74 -3.78
C VAL A 185 19.95 3.46 -4.51
N LEU A 186 18.68 3.09 -4.41
CA LEU A 186 18.10 1.97 -5.13
C LEU A 186 17.08 2.48 -6.16
N CYS A 187 17.12 1.91 -7.37
CA CYS A 187 16.03 2.02 -8.34
C CYS A 187 15.22 0.73 -8.28
N VAL A 188 13.90 0.85 -8.18
CA VAL A 188 13.00 -0.29 -8.02
C VAL A 188 11.86 -0.20 -9.02
N ARG A 189 11.52 -1.33 -9.65
CA ARG A 189 10.31 -1.51 -10.44
C ARG A 189 9.58 -2.75 -9.94
N THR A 190 8.27 -2.66 -9.76
CA THR A 190 7.48 -3.73 -9.14
C THR A 190 6.33 -4.18 -10.03
N TYR A 191 6.22 -5.50 -10.23
CA TYR A 191 5.01 -6.15 -10.70
C TYR A 191 4.16 -6.53 -9.49
N GLU A 192 2.98 -5.94 -9.34
CA GLU A 192 2.16 -6.13 -8.15
C GLU A 192 1.13 -7.26 -8.28
N ARG A 193 1.09 -8.11 -7.25
CA ARG A 193 0.04 -9.09 -7.02
C ARG A 193 -1.30 -8.39 -6.78
N GLY A 194 -2.33 -8.79 -7.52
CA GLY A 194 -3.67 -8.19 -7.43
C GLY A 194 -3.92 -7.07 -8.43
N VAL A 195 -2.87 -6.33 -8.83
CA VAL A 195 -2.92 -5.39 -9.96
C VAL A 195 -2.59 -6.12 -11.26
N GLU A 196 -1.68 -7.11 -11.17
CA GLU A 196 -1.23 -7.97 -12.29
C GLU A 196 -0.56 -7.17 -13.42
N ALA A 197 0.13 -6.11 -13.04
CA ALA A 197 0.90 -5.22 -13.90
C ALA A 197 1.99 -4.50 -13.10
N GLU A 198 2.88 -3.79 -13.79
CA GLU A 198 3.81 -2.85 -13.18
C GLU A 198 3.05 -1.65 -12.63
N THR A 199 3.38 -1.24 -11.40
CA THR A 199 2.78 -0.09 -10.72
C THR A 199 3.78 1.06 -10.57
N LEU A 200 3.25 2.26 -10.33
CA LEU A 200 4.08 3.47 -10.17
C LEU A 200 4.91 3.43 -8.89
N ALA A 201 4.43 2.79 -7.83
CA ALA A 201 5.14 2.64 -6.57
C ALA A 201 4.50 1.54 -5.71
N CYS A 202 5.34 0.69 -5.13
CA CYS A 202 4.98 -0.30 -4.12
C CYS A 202 5.75 -0.02 -2.83
N GLY A 203 5.06 0.41 -1.77
CA GLY A 203 5.72 0.76 -0.49
C GLY A 203 6.33 -0.46 0.21
N THR A 204 5.64 -1.60 0.20
CA THR A 204 6.13 -2.88 0.74
C THR A 204 7.30 -3.41 -0.10
N GLY A 205 7.27 -3.24 -1.44
CA GLY A 205 8.36 -3.58 -2.35
C GLY A 205 9.61 -2.73 -2.13
N ALA A 206 9.45 -1.42 -1.92
CA ALA A 206 10.58 -0.55 -1.59
C ALA A 206 11.25 -0.98 -0.27
N THR A 207 10.46 -1.40 0.74
CA THR A 207 10.96 -1.94 2.00
C THR A 207 11.70 -3.26 1.77
N ALA A 208 11.12 -4.18 0.98
CA ALA A 208 11.74 -5.45 0.63
C ALA A 208 13.08 -5.25 -0.09
N ALA A 209 13.10 -4.34 -1.08
CA ALA A 209 14.31 -3.98 -1.81
C ALA A 209 15.43 -3.45 -0.89
N ALA A 210 15.08 -2.55 0.04
CA ALA A 210 16.04 -1.99 0.99
C ALA A 210 16.63 -3.05 1.93
N LEU A 211 15.78 -3.94 2.45
CA LEU A 211 16.20 -5.03 3.33
C LEU A 211 17.12 -6.04 2.63
N VAL A 212 16.84 -6.38 1.38
CA VAL A 212 17.68 -7.27 0.57
C VAL A 212 19.01 -6.60 0.22
N ALA A 213 18.99 -5.33 -0.18
CA ALA A 213 20.20 -4.59 -0.53
C ALA A 213 21.14 -4.31 0.65
N HIS A 214 20.61 -4.34 1.88
CA HIS A 214 21.41 -4.16 3.11
C HIS A 214 22.19 -5.43 3.53
N ARG A 215 21.87 -6.59 2.98
CA ARG A 215 22.55 -7.88 3.26
C ARG A 215 23.90 -8.01 2.60
#